data_ee79a6eda0575130e75e42553164da58
#
_entry.id   ee79a6eda0575130e75e42553164da58
#
_cell.length_a   1.000
_cell.length_b   1.000
_cell.length_c   1.000
_cell.angle_alpha   90.00
_cell.angle_beta   90.00
_cell.angle_gamma   90.00
#
_symmetry.space_group_name_H-M   'P 1'
#
loop_
_entity.id
_entity.type
_entity.pdbx_description
1 polymer ?
#
loop_
_entity_poly.entity_id
_entity_poly.type
_entity_poly.pdbx_seq_one_letter_code
_entity_poly.pdbx_strand_id
1 'polypeptide(L)'
;MQVQGIDLSTLTEQFQYANQGSVLLYDGDFSVYRASATVKTLKTAIRRFYQEVLTEMFLTGTKECRVFITPSGNAKCNRYWYPSVKRYQDNRKNKVEIPLREPLKQHLINNPTEYHSEGISIVYDYWHEADDLIVQDSYSLENCIVSSGDKDLRLSPASRWDAKTGSVQPKLKDRFGYITLDRTEASPVKGHGTKFFWWQMLAGDTADNVKGILKLHGKNCGDIGAYEALQDFTDETECAEWVIQQYANIQQNVLAEAEMMWLRRTPDDSAYKYLLEVLTKPELIDWVGNLHVYHLEYIQHQTTQEFKDE
;
A
#
# COMPACT_ATOMS: atom_id res chain seq x y z
N MET A 1 33.24 0.15 22.16
CA MET A 1 33.92 -0.60 21.08
C MET A 1 34.11 0.34 19.90
N GLN A 2 35.37 0.65 19.54
CA GLN A 2 35.67 1.54 18.41
C GLN A 2 36.06 0.74 17.17
N VAL A 3 35.44 1.03 16.02
CA VAL A 3 35.80 0.50 14.71
C VAL A 3 36.06 1.66 13.77
N GLN A 4 37.26 1.76 13.24
CA GLN A 4 37.69 2.85 12.35
C GLN A 4 37.44 4.28 12.90
N GLY A 5 37.57 4.46 14.24
CA GLY A 5 37.36 5.76 14.89
C GLY A 5 35.88 6.05 15.24
N ILE A 6 34.96 5.17 14.91
CA ILE A 6 33.54 5.32 15.26
C ILE A 6 33.28 4.51 16.54
N ASP A 7 32.77 5.16 17.58
CA ASP A 7 32.33 4.48 18.79
C ASP A 7 30.95 3.87 18.58
N LEU A 8 30.90 2.55 18.44
CA LEU A 8 29.66 1.81 18.24
C LEU A 8 28.68 1.92 19.41
N SER A 9 29.14 2.28 20.61
CA SER A 9 28.24 2.50 21.75
C SER A 9 27.40 3.76 21.56
N THR A 10 27.98 4.81 20.98
CA THR A 10 27.22 6.05 20.67
C THR A 10 26.23 5.86 19.54
N LEU A 11 26.53 5.02 18.56
CA LEU A 11 25.58 4.62 17.51
C LEU A 11 24.39 3.85 18.11
N THR A 12 24.66 2.91 19.01
CA THR A 12 23.62 2.13 19.70
C THR A 12 22.69 3.03 20.51
N GLU A 13 23.24 4.04 21.22
CA GLU A 13 22.42 5.00 21.96
C GLU A 13 21.58 5.90 21.03
N GLN A 14 22.13 6.36 19.91
CA GLN A 14 21.41 7.17 18.94
C GLN A 14 20.23 6.41 18.30
N PHE A 15 20.43 5.13 17.92
CA PHE A 15 19.36 4.33 17.33
C PHE A 15 18.32 3.87 18.35
N GLN A 16 18.71 3.46 19.55
CA GLN A 16 17.81 2.98 20.60
C GLN A 16 16.80 4.02 21.10
N TYR A 17 17.09 5.31 20.94
CA TYR A 17 16.27 6.35 21.55
C TYR A 17 15.61 7.31 20.56
N ALA A 18 15.89 7.19 19.27
CA ALA A 18 15.44 8.15 18.27
C ALA A 18 13.90 8.25 18.14
N ASN A 19 13.19 7.14 18.25
CA ASN A 19 11.73 7.08 17.99
C ASN A 19 10.98 6.21 18.99
N GLN A 20 11.34 6.25 20.28
CA GLN A 20 10.75 5.39 21.33
C GLN A 20 9.24 5.54 21.52
N GLY A 21 8.68 6.69 21.17
CA GLY A 21 7.24 6.95 21.23
C GLY A 21 6.50 6.63 19.94
N SER A 22 7.19 6.08 18.93
CA SER A 22 6.58 5.72 17.65
C SER A 22 6.38 4.21 17.54
N VAL A 23 5.28 3.81 16.90
CA VAL A 23 5.00 2.42 16.54
C VAL A 23 5.53 2.15 15.13
N LEU A 24 6.30 1.07 14.95
CA LEU A 24 6.70 0.58 13.64
C LEU A 24 5.52 -0.18 13.01
N LEU A 25 5.03 0.29 11.87
CA LEU A 25 4.03 -0.38 11.06
C LEU A 25 4.76 -1.15 9.96
N TYR A 26 4.85 -2.47 10.13
CA TYR A 26 5.73 -3.32 9.35
C TYR A 26 4.95 -4.20 8.37
N ASP A 27 5.29 -4.11 7.09
CA ASP A 27 4.75 -4.96 6.03
C ASP A 27 5.28 -6.40 6.19
N GLY A 28 4.45 -7.26 6.79
CA GLY A 28 4.79 -8.65 7.03
C GLY A 28 4.70 -9.52 5.77
N ASP A 29 3.85 -9.20 4.80
CA ASP A 29 3.69 -10.01 3.58
C ASP A 29 4.97 -10.05 2.75
N PHE A 30 5.66 -8.90 2.63
CA PHE A 30 6.97 -8.84 1.97
C PHE A 30 8.05 -9.62 2.73
N SER A 31 8.09 -9.50 4.04
CA SER A 31 9.06 -10.23 4.89
C SER A 31 8.79 -11.72 4.95
N VAL A 32 7.54 -12.16 4.97
CA VAL A 32 7.18 -13.58 4.84
C VAL A 32 7.75 -14.16 3.54
N TYR A 33 7.63 -13.43 2.42
CA TYR A 33 8.22 -13.85 1.16
C TYR A 33 9.74 -14.01 1.27
N ARG A 34 10.48 -13.01 1.79
CA ARG A 34 11.93 -13.04 1.93
C ARG A 34 12.42 -14.13 2.87
N ALA A 35 11.78 -14.25 4.04
CA ALA A 35 12.16 -15.20 5.06
C ALA A 35 11.96 -16.66 4.63
N SER A 36 10.96 -16.92 3.77
CA SER A 36 10.61 -18.27 3.31
C SER A 36 11.33 -18.71 2.02
N ALA A 37 11.74 -17.77 1.14
CA ALA A 37 12.17 -18.06 -0.23
C ALA A 37 13.43 -18.95 -0.34
N THR A 38 14.36 -18.85 0.60
CA THR A 38 15.69 -19.50 0.48
C THR A 38 16.03 -20.45 1.61
N VAL A 39 15.06 -20.82 2.43
CA VAL A 39 15.24 -21.70 3.58
C VAL A 39 14.57 -23.05 3.39
N LYS A 40 15.01 -24.07 4.13
CA LYS A 40 14.51 -25.46 3.98
C LYS A 40 13.54 -25.88 5.07
N THR A 41 13.45 -25.13 6.18
CA THR A 41 12.60 -25.52 7.33
C THR A 41 11.79 -24.32 7.81
N LEU A 42 10.57 -24.60 8.28
CA LEU A 42 9.69 -23.59 8.88
C LEU A 42 10.35 -22.90 10.07
N LYS A 43 11.03 -23.65 10.94
CA LYS A 43 11.75 -23.08 12.10
C LYS A 43 12.78 -22.02 11.67
N THR A 44 13.48 -22.27 10.56
CA THR A 44 14.45 -21.29 10.05
C THR A 44 13.76 -20.08 9.44
N ALA A 45 12.63 -20.27 8.76
CA ALA A 45 11.83 -19.18 8.21
C ALA A 45 11.30 -18.28 9.34
N ILE A 46 10.72 -18.85 10.40
CA ILE A 46 10.22 -18.12 11.57
C ILE A 46 11.35 -17.29 12.21
N ARG A 47 12.50 -17.93 12.51
CA ARG A 47 13.64 -17.23 13.11
C ARG A 47 14.10 -16.05 12.24
N ARG A 48 14.19 -16.24 10.92
CA ARG A 48 14.59 -15.21 9.95
C ARG A 48 13.62 -14.06 9.94
N PHE A 49 12.33 -14.35 9.89
CA PHE A 49 11.27 -13.35 9.90
C PHE A 49 11.39 -12.43 11.14
N TYR A 50 11.44 -13.00 12.32
CA TYR A 50 11.56 -12.18 13.54
C TYR A 50 12.90 -11.46 13.66
N GLN A 51 13.99 -12.04 13.16
CA GLN A 51 15.27 -11.32 13.07
C GLN A 51 15.20 -10.09 12.18
N GLU A 52 14.48 -10.16 11.05
CA GLU A 52 14.25 -9.00 10.18
C GLU A 52 13.44 -7.93 10.90
N VAL A 53 12.32 -8.28 11.55
CA VAL A 53 11.50 -7.35 12.33
C VAL A 53 12.30 -6.66 13.43
N LEU A 54 13.01 -7.43 14.26
CA LEU A 54 13.84 -6.90 15.35
C LEU A 54 14.97 -6.00 14.83
N THR A 55 15.54 -6.32 13.67
CA THR A 55 16.55 -5.48 13.03
C THR A 55 15.97 -4.14 12.60
N GLU A 56 14.77 -4.13 12.00
CA GLU A 56 14.12 -2.88 11.62
C GLU A 56 13.66 -2.05 12.84
N MET A 57 13.16 -2.68 13.89
CA MET A 57 12.87 -2.00 15.16
C MET A 57 14.12 -1.33 15.73
N PHE A 58 15.26 -2.01 15.69
CA PHE A 58 16.54 -1.46 16.12
C PHE A 58 16.98 -0.28 15.25
N LEU A 59 16.93 -0.42 13.92
CA LEU A 59 17.35 0.60 12.97
C LEU A 59 16.46 1.86 13.00
N THR A 60 15.16 1.67 13.24
CA THR A 60 14.20 2.77 13.37
C THR A 60 14.15 3.37 14.79
N GLY A 61 14.76 2.71 15.78
CA GLY A 61 14.74 3.14 17.18
C GLY A 61 13.36 3.02 17.84
N THR A 62 12.50 2.14 17.35
CA THR A 62 11.16 1.89 17.90
C THR A 62 11.18 0.75 18.94
N LYS A 63 10.26 0.78 19.89
CA LYS A 63 10.07 -0.28 20.90
C LYS A 63 8.84 -1.14 20.63
N GLU A 64 7.91 -0.65 19.84
CA GLU A 64 6.69 -1.34 19.47
C GLU A 64 6.63 -1.53 17.95
N CYS A 65 6.21 -2.72 17.53
CA CYS A 65 6.03 -3.06 16.14
C CYS A 65 4.69 -3.78 15.95
N ARG A 66 3.89 -3.31 15.00
CA ARG A 66 2.73 -4.02 14.48
C ARG A 66 3.08 -4.58 13.12
N VAL A 67 3.07 -5.90 13.01
CA VAL A 67 3.37 -6.64 11.78
C VAL A 67 2.07 -7.03 11.11
N PHE A 68 1.85 -6.57 9.91
CA PHE A 68 0.60 -6.78 9.18
C PHE A 68 0.73 -7.92 8.18
N ILE A 69 -0.26 -8.83 8.19
CA ILE A 69 -0.30 -10.02 7.34
C ILE A 69 -1.66 -10.12 6.65
N THR A 70 -1.67 -10.38 5.35
CA THR A 70 -2.88 -10.72 4.60
C THR A 70 -3.11 -12.24 4.68
N PRO A 71 -4.13 -12.75 5.38
CA PRO A 71 -4.44 -14.18 5.45
C PRO A 71 -4.82 -14.75 4.07
N SER A 72 -4.60 -16.05 3.88
CA SER A 72 -5.18 -16.75 2.73
C SER A 72 -6.70 -16.78 2.84
N GLY A 73 -7.40 -16.62 1.73
CA GLY A 73 -8.85 -16.47 1.71
C GLY A 73 -9.36 -15.06 2.08
N ASN A 74 -8.48 -14.07 2.14
CA ASN A 74 -8.83 -12.68 2.39
C ASN A 74 -9.71 -12.11 1.25
N ALA A 75 -10.77 -11.40 1.59
CA ALA A 75 -11.72 -10.82 0.63
C ALA A 75 -11.16 -9.60 -0.13
N LYS A 76 -10.06 -8.99 0.37
CA LYS A 76 -9.37 -7.84 -0.24
C LYS A 76 -10.31 -6.70 -0.57
N CYS A 77 -11.24 -6.40 0.34
CA CYS A 77 -12.25 -5.36 0.18
C CYS A 77 -13.05 -5.51 -1.14
N ASN A 78 -13.29 -6.72 -1.60
CA ASN A 78 -13.96 -7.03 -2.88
C ASN A 78 -13.23 -6.53 -4.15
N ARG A 79 -11.92 -6.25 -4.09
CA ARG A 79 -11.15 -5.75 -5.26
C ARG A 79 -11.25 -6.66 -6.48
N TYR A 80 -11.47 -7.96 -6.31
CA TYR A 80 -11.66 -8.91 -7.42
C TYR A 80 -12.96 -8.72 -8.21
N TRP A 81 -13.97 -8.06 -7.63
CA TRP A 81 -15.32 -7.96 -8.17
C TRP A 81 -15.60 -6.62 -8.88
N TYR A 82 -14.70 -5.65 -8.80
CA TYR A 82 -14.92 -4.39 -9.49
C TYR A 82 -14.82 -4.55 -11.01
N PRO A 83 -15.70 -3.89 -11.79
CA PRO A 83 -15.72 -3.93 -13.26
C PRO A 83 -14.62 -3.07 -13.88
N SER A 84 -13.38 -3.38 -13.56
CA SER A 84 -12.18 -2.71 -14.03
C SER A 84 -11.75 -3.20 -15.42
N VAL A 85 -10.84 -2.49 -16.07
CA VAL A 85 -10.31 -2.87 -17.40
C VAL A 85 -9.57 -4.21 -17.35
N LYS A 86 -8.90 -4.50 -16.24
CA LYS A 86 -8.24 -5.78 -15.98
C LYS A 86 -8.61 -6.28 -14.59
N ARG A 87 -8.73 -7.58 -14.41
CA ARG A 87 -9.02 -8.16 -13.10
C ARG A 87 -7.85 -7.95 -12.13
N TYR A 88 -8.17 -7.53 -10.91
CA TYR A 88 -7.19 -7.32 -9.84
C TYR A 88 -6.32 -8.56 -9.64
N GLN A 89 -4.99 -8.38 -9.64
CA GLN A 89 -3.95 -9.40 -9.41
C GLN A 89 -4.05 -10.68 -10.27
N ASP A 90 -4.79 -10.67 -11.40
CA ASP A 90 -4.94 -11.85 -12.28
C ASP A 90 -3.60 -12.33 -12.87
N ASN A 91 -2.63 -11.43 -13.02
CA ASN A 91 -1.26 -11.73 -13.43
C ASN A 91 -0.45 -12.54 -12.40
N ARG A 92 -0.99 -12.77 -11.19
CA ARG A 92 -0.31 -13.53 -10.12
C ARG A 92 -0.64 -15.03 -10.15
N LYS A 93 -1.65 -15.49 -10.91
CA LYS A 93 -2.12 -16.88 -10.95
C LYS A 93 -1.06 -17.92 -11.34
N ASN A 94 -0.07 -17.52 -12.14
CA ASN A 94 0.97 -18.44 -12.66
C ASN A 94 2.34 -18.25 -11.96
N LYS A 95 2.41 -17.56 -10.81
CA LYS A 95 3.67 -17.41 -10.09
C LYS A 95 4.04 -18.70 -9.38
N VAL A 96 5.35 -19.04 -9.41
CA VAL A 96 5.89 -20.19 -8.68
C VAL A 96 5.63 -19.99 -7.19
N GLU A 97 5.00 -20.98 -6.59
CA GLU A 97 4.70 -20.98 -5.16
C GLU A 97 5.98 -21.27 -4.35
N ILE A 98 6.20 -20.50 -3.28
CA ILE A 98 7.27 -20.75 -2.31
C ILE A 98 6.73 -21.67 -1.22
N PRO A 99 7.26 -22.92 -1.08
CA PRO A 99 6.65 -23.95 -0.23
C PRO A 99 6.48 -23.55 1.24
N LEU A 100 7.36 -22.69 1.77
CA LEU A 100 7.32 -22.27 3.18
C LEU A 100 6.59 -20.95 3.41
N ARG A 101 6.09 -20.28 2.35
CA ARG A 101 5.40 -19.00 2.48
C ARG A 101 4.11 -19.14 3.27
N GLU A 102 3.23 -20.03 2.83
CA GLU A 102 1.95 -20.25 3.51
C GLU A 102 2.11 -20.87 4.91
N PRO A 103 2.95 -21.91 5.15
CA PRO A 103 3.23 -22.39 6.49
C PRO A 103 3.76 -21.32 7.45
N LEU A 104 4.63 -20.41 7.00
CA LEU A 104 5.11 -19.31 7.82
C LEU A 104 3.98 -18.33 8.16
N LYS A 105 3.18 -17.94 7.17
CA LYS A 105 2.02 -17.05 7.36
C LYS A 105 1.03 -17.65 8.36
N GLN A 106 0.68 -18.91 8.23
CA GLN A 106 -0.20 -19.61 9.16
C GLN A 106 0.38 -19.68 10.58
N HIS A 107 1.69 -19.91 10.72
CA HIS A 107 2.33 -19.87 12.02
C HIS A 107 2.17 -18.52 12.71
N LEU A 108 2.42 -17.41 11.97
CA LEU A 108 2.30 -16.05 12.51
C LEU A 108 0.86 -15.73 12.93
N ILE A 109 -0.12 -16.10 12.11
CA ILE A 109 -1.56 -15.88 12.37
C ILE A 109 -2.02 -16.71 13.60
N ASN A 110 -1.56 -17.95 13.73
CA ASN A 110 -1.93 -18.84 14.83
C ASN A 110 -1.22 -18.49 16.15
N ASN A 111 -0.13 -17.74 16.10
CA ASN A 111 0.68 -17.36 17.27
C ASN A 111 0.92 -15.83 17.33
N PRO A 112 -0.13 -14.99 17.28
CA PRO A 112 0.00 -13.55 17.07
C PRO A 112 0.72 -12.81 18.21
N THR A 113 0.87 -13.44 19.37
CA THR A 113 1.51 -12.87 20.56
C THR A 113 2.82 -13.54 20.94
N GLU A 114 3.36 -14.43 20.08
CA GLU A 114 4.59 -15.22 20.38
C GLU A 114 5.79 -14.34 20.79
N TYR A 115 5.91 -13.14 20.17
CA TYR A 115 6.98 -12.17 20.44
C TYR A 115 6.46 -10.86 21.06
N HIS A 116 5.38 -10.94 21.83
CA HIS A 116 4.81 -9.77 22.49
C HIS A 116 5.73 -9.18 23.56
N SER A 117 6.54 -10.00 24.22
CA SER A 117 7.58 -9.54 25.17
C SER A 117 8.66 -8.66 24.52
N GLU A 118 8.89 -8.84 23.22
CA GLU A 118 9.82 -8.03 22.43
C GLU A 118 9.15 -6.80 21.79
N GLY A 119 7.89 -6.53 22.12
CA GLY A 119 7.12 -5.42 21.59
C GLY A 119 6.52 -5.68 20.20
N ILE A 120 6.47 -6.94 19.74
CA ILE A 120 5.95 -7.30 18.41
C ILE A 120 4.55 -7.89 18.55
N SER A 121 3.62 -7.41 17.73
CA SER A 121 2.26 -7.97 17.59
C SER A 121 1.95 -8.24 16.11
N ILE A 122 1.25 -9.35 15.84
CA ILE A 122 0.77 -9.68 14.48
C ILE A 122 -0.66 -9.16 14.35
N VAL A 123 -0.91 -8.40 13.28
CA VAL A 123 -2.22 -7.79 12.97
C VAL A 123 -2.71 -8.34 11.64
N TYR A 124 -3.94 -8.78 11.60
CA TYR A 124 -4.60 -9.28 10.38
C TYR A 124 -6.11 -9.25 10.52
N ASP A 125 -6.80 -9.20 9.40
CA ASP A 125 -8.21 -9.57 9.28
C ASP A 125 -8.47 -10.28 7.94
N TYR A 126 -9.71 -10.74 7.70
CA TYR A 126 -10.07 -11.45 6.48
C TYR A 126 -10.77 -10.58 5.43
N TRP A 127 -10.95 -9.29 5.73
CA TRP A 127 -11.59 -8.33 4.81
C TRP A 127 -10.57 -7.41 4.15
N HIS A 128 -9.63 -6.83 4.92
CA HIS A 128 -8.60 -5.91 4.45
C HIS A 128 -7.29 -6.64 4.14
N GLU A 129 -6.56 -6.14 3.13
CA GLU A 129 -5.16 -6.54 2.93
C GLU A 129 -4.27 -5.90 4.01
N ALA A 130 -3.07 -6.44 4.20
CA ALA A 130 -2.08 -5.89 5.15
C ALA A 130 -1.83 -4.39 4.91
N ASP A 131 -1.77 -3.98 3.63
CA ASP A 131 -1.53 -2.60 3.23
C ASP A 131 -2.66 -1.66 3.66
N ASP A 132 -3.94 -2.11 3.58
CA ASP A 132 -5.07 -1.35 4.10
C ASP A 132 -4.95 -1.14 5.61
N LEU A 133 -4.61 -2.20 6.36
CA LEU A 133 -4.45 -2.14 7.81
C LEU A 133 -3.29 -1.24 8.24
N ILE A 134 -2.16 -1.27 7.48
CA ILE A 134 -1.03 -0.36 7.69
C ILE A 134 -1.49 1.10 7.51
N VAL A 135 -2.25 1.38 6.45
CA VAL A 135 -2.74 2.74 6.19
C VAL A 135 -3.73 3.16 7.27
N GLN A 136 -4.66 2.29 7.69
CA GLN A 136 -5.59 2.59 8.80
C GLN A 136 -4.85 2.98 10.08
N ASP A 137 -3.87 2.19 10.48
CA ASP A 137 -3.05 2.49 11.66
C ASP A 137 -2.24 3.77 11.48
N SER A 138 -1.74 4.04 10.27
CA SER A 138 -0.98 5.26 9.97
C SER A 138 -1.79 6.55 10.07
N TYR A 139 -3.12 6.46 9.89
CA TYR A 139 -4.05 7.58 10.07
C TYR A 139 -4.58 7.68 11.51
N SER A 140 -4.64 6.57 12.25
CA SER A 140 -5.16 6.53 13.62
C SER A 140 -4.11 6.86 14.68
N LEU A 141 -2.83 6.58 14.42
CA LEU A 141 -1.73 6.79 15.35
C LEU A 141 -1.08 8.17 15.13
N GLU A 142 -0.82 8.89 16.22
CA GLU A 142 -0.14 10.18 16.16
C GLU A 142 1.30 10.04 15.68
N ASN A 143 2.00 9.03 16.19
CA ASN A 143 3.41 8.77 15.92
C ASN A 143 3.60 7.33 15.43
N CYS A 144 3.87 7.17 14.16
CA CYS A 144 4.17 5.87 13.57
C CYS A 144 5.20 6.00 12.43
N ILE A 145 5.86 4.89 12.11
CA ILE A 145 6.81 4.78 11.01
C ILE A 145 6.40 3.59 10.15
N VAL A 146 6.05 3.83 8.90
CA VAL A 146 5.73 2.77 7.94
C VAL A 146 7.02 2.18 7.39
N SER A 147 7.19 0.86 7.49
CA SER A 147 8.28 0.10 6.87
C SER A 147 7.75 -0.92 5.89
N SER A 148 7.93 -0.66 4.62
CA SER A 148 7.59 -1.56 3.51
C SER A 148 8.43 -1.28 2.28
N GLY A 149 8.67 -2.32 1.49
CA GLY A 149 9.19 -2.21 0.13
C GLY A 149 8.12 -1.87 -0.91
N ASP A 150 6.84 -1.92 -0.55
CA ASP A 150 5.74 -1.63 -1.45
C ASP A 150 5.58 -0.12 -1.67
N LYS A 151 5.50 0.26 -2.96
CA LYS A 151 5.33 1.65 -3.37
C LYS A 151 3.94 2.20 -3.04
N ASP A 152 2.92 1.34 -2.94
CA ASP A 152 1.54 1.76 -2.77
C ASP A 152 1.29 2.33 -1.37
N LEU A 153 2.06 1.87 -0.37
CA LEU A 153 2.05 2.45 0.97
C LEU A 153 2.57 3.89 1.05
N ARG A 154 3.13 4.42 -0.05
CA ARG A 154 3.48 5.85 -0.18
C ARG A 154 2.27 6.77 -0.25
N LEU A 155 1.07 6.21 -0.45
CA LEU A 155 -0.19 6.95 -0.35
C LEU A 155 -0.38 7.53 1.07
N SER A 156 0.03 6.82 2.12
CA SER A 156 -0.02 7.31 3.49
C SER A 156 0.92 8.50 3.70
N PRO A 157 0.48 9.59 4.36
CA PRO A 157 1.33 10.73 4.69
C PRO A 157 2.26 10.49 5.88
N ALA A 158 2.20 9.33 6.53
CA ALA A 158 2.99 9.01 7.72
C ALA A 158 4.50 9.00 7.47
N SER A 159 5.28 9.08 8.55
CA SER A 159 6.73 8.87 8.50
C SER A 159 7.04 7.50 7.92
N ARG A 160 8.15 7.39 7.18
CA ARG A 160 8.49 6.17 6.46
C ARG A 160 9.97 5.80 6.63
N TRP A 161 10.23 4.53 6.87
CA TRP A 161 11.59 4.00 6.84
C TRP A 161 12.08 3.86 5.39
N ASP A 162 13.27 4.42 5.12
CA ASP A 162 13.96 4.24 3.85
C ASP A 162 15.22 3.39 4.06
N ALA A 163 15.13 2.12 3.70
CA ALA A 163 16.23 1.18 3.85
C ALA A 163 17.45 1.50 2.96
N LYS A 164 17.29 2.28 1.86
CA LYS A 164 18.41 2.69 1.00
C LYS A 164 19.30 3.73 1.69
N THR A 165 18.68 4.67 2.37
CA THR A 165 19.40 5.75 3.06
C THR A 165 19.64 5.44 4.53
N GLY A 166 18.99 4.41 5.09
CA GLY A 166 19.05 4.09 6.51
C GLY A 166 18.46 5.19 7.39
N SER A 167 17.43 5.89 6.92
CA SER A 167 16.84 7.02 7.61
C SER A 167 15.31 7.00 7.61
N VAL A 168 14.71 7.62 8.62
CA VAL A 168 13.26 7.85 8.68
C VAL A 168 12.94 9.13 7.92
N GLN A 169 12.16 9.01 6.86
CA GLN A 169 11.60 10.13 6.13
C GLN A 169 10.45 10.73 6.96
N PRO A 170 10.39 12.06 7.12
CA PRO A 170 9.39 12.68 7.98
C PRO A 170 7.98 12.54 7.42
N LYS A 171 6.99 12.62 8.32
CA LYS A 171 5.57 12.76 7.98
C LYS A 171 5.36 13.96 7.07
N LEU A 172 4.49 13.79 6.07
CA LEU A 172 4.09 14.90 5.19
C LEU A 172 3.31 15.95 5.98
N LYS A 173 3.55 17.22 5.67
CA LYS A 173 2.76 18.35 6.21
C LYS A 173 1.36 18.42 5.57
N ASP A 174 1.29 18.04 4.32
CA ASP A 174 0.07 18.01 3.51
C ASP A 174 -0.09 16.60 2.92
N ARG A 175 -1.28 16.01 3.05
CA ARG A 175 -1.58 14.66 2.55
C ARG A 175 -1.46 14.53 1.04
N PHE A 176 -1.63 15.63 0.28
CA PHE A 176 -1.47 15.62 -1.17
C PHE A 176 -0.04 15.27 -1.57
N GLY A 177 0.94 15.85 -0.89
CA GLY A 177 2.35 15.47 -1.03
C GLY A 177 2.95 15.84 -2.38
N TYR A 178 3.74 14.92 -2.97
CA TYR A 178 4.51 15.21 -4.17
C TYR A 178 4.77 13.98 -5.04
N ILE A 179 5.16 14.23 -6.30
CA ILE A 179 5.79 13.28 -7.22
C ILE A 179 7.11 13.85 -7.73
N THR A 180 8.09 12.97 -8.00
CA THR A 180 9.40 13.33 -8.54
C THR A 180 9.75 12.43 -9.72
N LEU A 181 10.56 12.92 -10.65
CA LEU A 181 11.03 12.18 -11.82
C LEU A 181 12.55 12.05 -11.80
N ASP A 182 13.05 10.81 -11.80
CA ASP A 182 14.45 10.49 -12.04
C ASP A 182 14.54 9.48 -13.20
N ARG A 183 14.90 9.96 -14.37
CA ARG A 183 14.99 9.15 -15.61
C ARG A 183 16.13 8.13 -15.59
N THR A 184 16.99 8.14 -14.59
CA THR A 184 18.11 7.18 -14.45
C THR A 184 17.68 5.91 -13.73
N GLU A 185 16.55 5.94 -13.03
CA GLU A 185 16.02 4.78 -12.28
C GLU A 185 15.10 3.93 -13.17
N ALA A 186 15.05 2.62 -12.89
CA ALA A 186 14.15 1.68 -13.57
C ALA A 186 12.65 2.01 -13.34
N SER A 187 12.32 2.53 -12.15
CA SER A 187 11.03 3.12 -11.82
C SER A 187 11.22 4.64 -11.72
N PRO A 188 11.02 5.38 -12.81
CA PRO A 188 11.49 6.77 -12.91
C PRO A 188 10.68 7.74 -12.05
N VAL A 189 9.43 7.44 -11.75
CA VAL A 189 8.58 8.29 -10.93
C VAL A 189 8.48 7.75 -9.50
N LYS A 190 8.70 8.64 -8.56
CA LYS A 190 8.52 8.39 -7.13
C LYS A 190 7.62 9.46 -6.56
N GLY A 191 6.99 9.18 -5.45
CA GLY A 191 6.10 10.12 -4.79
C GLY A 191 5.79 9.73 -3.37
N HIS A 192 5.04 10.60 -2.69
CA HIS A 192 4.52 10.39 -1.36
C HIS A 192 3.24 11.21 -1.21
N GLY A 193 2.19 10.66 -0.60
CA GLY A 193 0.88 11.27 -0.46
C GLY A 193 -0.07 10.94 -1.61
N THR A 194 -1.26 11.54 -1.58
CA THR A 194 -2.32 11.25 -2.55
C THR A 194 -2.00 11.72 -3.97
N LYS A 195 -1.05 12.63 -4.17
CA LYS A 195 -0.56 12.97 -5.51
C LYS A 195 0.07 11.76 -6.22
N PHE A 196 0.70 10.86 -5.45
CA PHE A 196 1.22 9.60 -6.00
C PHE A 196 0.10 8.65 -6.41
N PHE A 197 -1.01 8.57 -5.65
CA PHE A 197 -2.23 7.84 -6.06
C PHE A 197 -2.79 8.39 -7.37
N TRP A 198 -2.92 9.71 -7.53
CA TRP A 198 -3.40 10.31 -8.78
C TRP A 198 -2.48 10.03 -9.97
N TRP A 199 -1.17 9.96 -9.72
CA TRP A 199 -0.23 9.52 -10.73
C TRP A 199 -0.47 8.05 -11.13
N GLN A 200 -0.70 7.16 -10.17
CA GLN A 200 -1.03 5.75 -10.45
C GLN A 200 -2.36 5.63 -11.21
N MET A 201 -3.35 6.45 -10.92
CA MET A 201 -4.60 6.50 -11.67
C MET A 201 -4.37 6.72 -13.16
N LEU A 202 -3.39 7.51 -13.56
CA LEU A 202 -3.04 7.70 -14.96
C LEU A 202 -2.11 6.60 -15.51
N ALA A 203 -1.04 6.27 -14.78
CA ALA A 203 -0.01 5.33 -15.23
C ALA A 203 -0.46 3.87 -15.14
N GLY A 204 -1.35 3.55 -14.19
CA GLY A 204 -1.71 2.19 -13.80
C GLY A 204 -0.73 1.57 -12.82
N ASP A 205 -1.02 0.33 -12.44
CA ASP A 205 -0.16 -0.51 -11.62
C ASP A 205 -0.02 -1.93 -12.19
N THR A 206 1.18 -2.23 -12.69
CA THR A 206 1.46 -3.54 -13.28
C THR A 206 1.59 -4.63 -12.23
N ALA A 207 1.96 -4.31 -10.98
CA ALA A 207 2.10 -5.29 -9.91
C ALA A 207 0.74 -5.88 -9.50
N ASP A 208 -0.29 -5.03 -9.45
CA ASP A 208 -1.67 -5.41 -9.14
C ASP A 208 -2.57 -5.56 -10.37
N ASN A 209 -1.97 -5.51 -11.57
CA ASN A 209 -2.68 -5.64 -12.85
C ASN A 209 -3.72 -4.55 -13.09
N VAL A 210 -3.52 -3.36 -12.56
CA VAL A 210 -4.38 -2.20 -12.78
C VAL A 210 -3.92 -1.43 -14.01
N LYS A 211 -4.85 -1.15 -14.93
CA LYS A 211 -4.50 -0.52 -16.22
C LYS A 211 -4.23 0.97 -16.10
N GLY A 212 -4.89 1.66 -15.18
CA GLY A 212 -4.97 3.11 -15.16
C GLY A 212 -5.77 3.66 -16.35
N ILE A 213 -5.53 4.89 -16.75
CA ILE A 213 -6.27 5.49 -17.87
C ILE A 213 -5.92 4.82 -19.20
N LEU A 214 -6.93 4.45 -19.98
CA LEU A 214 -6.72 3.81 -21.29
C LEU A 214 -6.04 4.75 -22.28
N LYS A 215 -6.50 6.00 -22.32
CA LYS A 215 -6.01 7.04 -23.21
C LYS A 215 -6.00 8.41 -22.52
N LEU A 216 -4.88 9.09 -22.57
CA LEU A 216 -4.76 10.49 -22.21
C LEU A 216 -4.49 11.29 -23.48
N HIS A 217 -5.38 12.23 -23.81
CA HIS A 217 -5.33 13.00 -25.06
C HIS A 217 -5.15 12.11 -26.32
N GLY A 218 -5.88 10.99 -26.36
CA GLY A 218 -5.85 10.03 -27.46
C GLY A 218 -4.62 9.10 -27.51
N LYS A 219 -3.65 9.23 -26.61
CA LYS A 219 -2.42 8.42 -26.54
C LYS A 219 -2.41 7.51 -25.30
N ASN A 220 -1.60 6.45 -25.36
CA ASN A 220 -1.31 5.65 -24.15
C ASN A 220 -0.59 6.54 -23.14
N CYS A 221 -1.00 6.45 -21.88
CA CYS A 221 -0.34 7.12 -20.77
C CYS A 221 0.60 6.11 -20.08
N GLY A 222 1.85 6.48 -19.90
CA GLY A 222 2.83 5.73 -19.10
C GLY A 222 3.40 6.63 -18.02
N ASP A 223 4.36 6.11 -17.25
CA ASP A 223 4.92 6.76 -16.06
C ASP A 223 5.30 8.22 -16.26
N ILE A 224 6.05 8.51 -17.33
CA ILE A 224 6.54 9.86 -17.62
C ILE A 224 5.41 10.77 -18.06
N GLY A 225 4.51 10.28 -18.93
CA GLY A 225 3.35 11.08 -19.38
C GLY A 225 2.39 11.41 -18.24
N ALA A 226 2.19 10.48 -17.31
CA ALA A 226 1.42 10.72 -16.10
C ALA A 226 2.09 11.77 -15.19
N TYR A 227 3.42 11.69 -15.03
CA TYR A 227 4.18 12.68 -14.28
C TYR A 227 4.07 14.07 -14.90
N GLU A 228 4.33 14.20 -16.23
CA GLU A 228 4.27 15.46 -16.95
C GLU A 228 2.87 16.10 -16.90
N ALA A 229 1.82 15.28 -16.84
CA ALA A 229 0.45 15.74 -16.69
C ALA A 229 0.12 16.29 -15.30
N LEU A 230 0.77 15.77 -14.23
CA LEU A 230 0.39 16.08 -12.85
C LEU A 230 1.43 16.91 -12.07
N GLN A 231 2.66 17.08 -12.57
CA GLN A 231 3.75 17.70 -11.80
C GLN A 231 3.40 19.10 -11.26
N ASP A 232 2.68 19.89 -12.03
CA ASP A 232 2.39 21.31 -11.73
C ASP A 232 1.17 21.51 -10.82
N PHE A 233 0.35 20.49 -10.57
CA PHE A 233 -0.72 20.59 -9.59
C PHE A 233 -0.18 20.76 -8.18
N THR A 234 -0.70 21.75 -7.45
CA THR A 234 -0.38 22.02 -6.04
C THR A 234 -1.59 21.86 -5.13
N ASP A 235 -2.78 21.71 -5.70
CA ASP A 235 -4.05 21.50 -5.01
C ASP A 235 -4.61 20.11 -5.32
N GLU A 236 -5.07 19.40 -4.28
CA GLU A 236 -5.58 18.03 -4.39
C GLU A 236 -6.89 17.98 -5.16
N THR A 237 -7.79 18.92 -4.91
CA THR A 237 -9.10 19.01 -5.58
C THR A 237 -8.96 19.26 -7.07
N GLU A 238 -8.12 20.23 -7.45
CA GLU A 238 -7.86 20.54 -8.86
C GLU A 238 -7.26 19.33 -9.60
N CYS A 239 -6.30 18.64 -8.97
CA CYS A 239 -5.68 17.43 -9.52
C CYS A 239 -6.71 16.29 -9.68
N ALA A 240 -7.50 16.04 -8.65
CA ALA A 240 -8.54 15.01 -8.64
C ALA A 240 -9.57 15.25 -9.74
N GLU A 241 -10.13 16.44 -9.80
CA GLU A 241 -11.13 16.82 -10.79
C GLU A 241 -10.60 16.75 -12.21
N TRP A 242 -9.35 17.17 -12.41
CA TRP A 242 -8.71 17.05 -13.71
C TRP A 242 -8.55 15.58 -14.14
N VAL A 243 -8.04 14.71 -13.26
CA VAL A 243 -7.86 13.28 -13.57
C VAL A 243 -9.20 12.63 -13.86
N ILE A 244 -10.21 12.84 -13.00
CA ILE A 244 -11.53 12.25 -13.17
C ILE A 244 -12.19 12.75 -14.48
N GLN A 245 -12.00 14.01 -14.84
CA GLN A 245 -12.48 14.54 -16.12
C GLN A 245 -11.82 13.82 -17.31
N GLN A 246 -10.52 13.46 -17.24
CA GLN A 246 -9.89 12.69 -18.32
C GLN A 246 -10.53 11.30 -18.50
N TYR A 247 -10.86 10.64 -17.39
CA TYR A 247 -11.60 9.36 -17.42
C TYR A 247 -13.01 9.54 -18.00
N ALA A 248 -13.73 10.60 -17.61
CA ALA A 248 -15.07 10.90 -18.10
C ALA A 248 -15.06 11.18 -19.62
N ASN A 249 -14.06 11.90 -20.12
CA ASN A 249 -13.91 12.21 -21.54
C ASN A 249 -13.81 10.98 -22.44
N ILE A 250 -13.32 9.85 -21.92
CA ILE A 250 -13.21 8.58 -22.64
C ILE A 250 -14.21 7.52 -22.13
N GLN A 251 -15.13 7.92 -21.26
CA GLN A 251 -16.16 7.06 -20.67
C GLN A 251 -15.58 5.80 -19.98
N GLN A 252 -14.38 5.89 -19.44
CA GLN A 252 -13.76 4.80 -18.66
C GLN A 252 -14.19 4.87 -17.21
N ASN A 253 -14.50 3.71 -16.62
CA ASN A 253 -14.91 3.59 -15.23
C ASN A 253 -13.76 3.93 -14.28
N VAL A 254 -13.69 5.19 -13.83
CA VAL A 254 -12.65 5.70 -12.91
C VAL A 254 -12.76 5.05 -11.54
N LEU A 255 -13.97 4.82 -11.05
CA LEU A 255 -14.18 4.30 -9.70
C LEU A 255 -13.70 2.85 -9.57
N ALA A 256 -13.84 2.01 -10.60
CA ALA A 256 -13.34 0.65 -10.58
C ALA A 256 -11.80 0.60 -10.50
N GLU A 257 -11.10 1.44 -11.27
CA GLU A 257 -9.64 1.53 -11.19
C GLU A 257 -9.20 2.10 -9.83
N ALA A 258 -9.91 3.11 -9.31
CA ALA A 258 -9.61 3.72 -8.02
C ALA A 258 -9.78 2.73 -6.85
N GLU A 259 -10.85 1.94 -6.83
CA GLU A 259 -11.09 0.95 -5.74
C GLU A 259 -10.01 -0.13 -5.66
N MET A 260 -9.34 -0.45 -6.76
CA MET A 260 -8.25 -1.41 -6.78
C MET A 260 -6.92 -0.85 -6.24
N MET A 261 -6.71 0.48 -6.33
CA MET A 261 -5.46 1.13 -5.94
C MET A 261 -5.57 1.92 -4.63
N TRP A 262 -6.81 2.27 -4.21
CA TRP A 262 -7.01 3.01 -2.98
C TRP A 262 -6.80 2.13 -1.76
N LEU A 263 -5.86 2.51 -0.89
CA LEU A 263 -5.66 1.90 0.42
C LEU A 263 -6.54 2.60 1.46
N ARG A 264 -7.27 1.81 2.22
CA ARG A 264 -8.33 2.30 3.11
C ARG A 264 -7.77 2.95 4.37
N ARG A 265 -8.20 4.19 4.64
CA ARG A 265 -7.76 5.00 5.80
C ARG A 265 -8.49 4.65 7.09
N THR A 266 -9.68 4.06 6.96
CA THR A 266 -10.51 3.56 8.07
C THR A 266 -11.17 2.24 7.64
N PRO A 267 -11.70 1.41 8.57
CA PRO A 267 -12.37 0.15 8.22
C PRO A 267 -13.51 0.31 7.19
N ASP A 268 -14.22 1.42 7.24
CA ASP A 268 -15.35 1.72 6.34
C ASP A 268 -14.97 2.63 5.16
N ASP A 269 -13.68 2.91 4.95
CA ASP A 269 -13.23 3.77 3.85
C ASP A 269 -13.37 3.06 2.49
N SER A 270 -13.40 3.85 1.43
CA SER A 270 -13.44 3.40 0.04
C SER A 270 -12.91 4.49 -0.89
N ALA A 271 -12.49 4.11 -2.09
CA ALA A 271 -12.18 5.11 -3.10
C ALA A 271 -13.39 6.01 -3.39
N TYR A 272 -14.60 5.45 -3.40
CA TYR A 272 -15.82 6.25 -3.55
C TYR A 272 -15.94 7.36 -2.50
N LYS A 273 -15.76 7.02 -1.21
CA LYS A 273 -15.82 8.02 -0.12
C LYS A 273 -14.73 9.08 -0.27
N TYR A 274 -13.51 8.66 -0.60
CA TYR A 274 -12.43 9.60 -0.86
C TYR A 274 -12.71 10.53 -2.04
N LEU A 275 -13.26 10.02 -3.14
CA LEU A 275 -13.62 10.84 -4.29
C LEU A 275 -14.68 11.88 -3.93
N LEU A 276 -15.70 11.51 -3.15
CA LEU A 276 -16.70 12.47 -2.65
C LEU A 276 -16.12 13.52 -1.71
N GLU A 277 -15.03 13.20 -0.99
CA GLU A 277 -14.35 14.15 -0.10
C GLU A 277 -13.56 15.21 -0.88
N VAL A 278 -12.96 14.84 -2.02
CA VAL A 278 -12.06 15.74 -2.76
C VAL A 278 -12.72 16.45 -3.95
N LEU A 279 -13.87 16.00 -4.41
CA LEU A 279 -14.58 16.60 -5.52
C LEU A 279 -15.50 17.73 -5.07
N THR A 280 -15.55 18.80 -5.87
CA THR A 280 -16.47 19.94 -5.66
C THR A 280 -17.43 20.16 -6.84
N LYS A 281 -17.08 19.66 -8.05
CA LYS A 281 -17.91 19.79 -9.25
C LYS A 281 -19.10 18.84 -9.24
N PRO A 282 -20.35 19.34 -9.22
CA PRO A 282 -21.55 18.50 -9.15
C PRO A 282 -21.61 17.44 -10.25
N GLU A 283 -21.23 17.78 -11.47
CA GLU A 283 -21.26 16.85 -12.60
C GLU A 283 -20.31 15.65 -12.45
N LEU A 284 -19.16 15.85 -11.80
CA LEU A 284 -18.21 14.76 -11.51
C LEU A 284 -18.69 13.92 -10.31
N ILE A 285 -19.26 14.57 -9.30
CA ILE A 285 -19.87 13.89 -8.13
C ILE A 285 -21.02 13.01 -8.61
N ASP A 286 -21.92 13.52 -9.44
CA ASP A 286 -23.04 12.76 -9.98
C ASP A 286 -22.56 11.59 -10.85
N TRP A 287 -21.53 11.81 -11.67
CA TRP A 287 -20.97 10.75 -12.49
C TRP A 287 -20.36 9.62 -11.65
N VAL A 288 -19.55 9.96 -10.66
CA VAL A 288 -18.96 8.98 -9.72
C VAL A 288 -20.05 8.28 -8.89
N GLY A 289 -21.11 9.00 -8.50
CA GLY A 289 -22.29 8.44 -7.82
C GLY A 289 -23.00 7.38 -8.68
N ASN A 290 -23.19 7.65 -9.96
CA ASN A 290 -23.78 6.69 -10.89
C ASN A 290 -22.89 5.44 -11.09
N LEU A 291 -21.57 5.62 -11.15
CA LEU A 291 -20.64 4.49 -11.19
C LEU A 291 -20.72 3.66 -9.90
N HIS A 292 -20.89 4.28 -8.75
CA HIS A 292 -21.03 3.56 -7.48
C HIS A 292 -22.29 2.69 -7.45
N VAL A 293 -23.45 3.22 -7.87
CA VAL A 293 -24.69 2.43 -7.99
C VAL A 293 -24.48 1.24 -8.93
N TYR A 294 -23.89 1.47 -10.09
CA TYR A 294 -23.55 0.40 -11.03
C TYR A 294 -22.64 -0.68 -10.40
N HIS A 295 -21.64 -0.29 -9.60
CA HIS A 295 -20.76 -1.24 -8.91
C HIS A 295 -21.52 -2.13 -7.92
N LEU A 296 -22.41 -1.55 -7.13
CA LEU A 296 -23.21 -2.31 -6.15
C LEU A 296 -24.06 -3.36 -6.85
N GLU A 297 -24.74 -2.99 -7.95
CA GLU A 297 -25.55 -3.93 -8.75
C GLU A 297 -24.68 -5.01 -9.40
N TYR A 298 -23.52 -4.62 -9.96
CA TYR A 298 -22.60 -5.54 -10.61
C TYR A 298 -22.04 -6.58 -9.61
N ILE A 299 -21.57 -6.15 -8.44
CA ILE A 299 -21.03 -7.03 -7.39
C ILE A 299 -22.12 -7.98 -6.90
N GLN A 300 -23.33 -7.48 -6.64
CA GLN A 300 -24.46 -8.30 -6.21
C GLN A 300 -24.80 -9.39 -7.24
N HIS A 301 -24.75 -9.06 -8.52
CA HIS A 301 -25.00 -10.02 -9.59
C HIS A 301 -23.92 -11.11 -9.66
N GLN A 302 -22.64 -10.75 -9.55
CA GLN A 302 -21.51 -11.69 -9.59
C GLN A 302 -21.56 -12.68 -8.42
N THR A 303 -21.75 -12.20 -7.20
CA THR A 303 -21.85 -13.04 -6.00
C THR A 303 -23.04 -13.98 -6.06
N THR A 304 -24.17 -13.56 -6.65
CA THR A 304 -25.35 -14.42 -6.83
C THR A 304 -25.13 -15.53 -7.88
N GLN A 305 -24.29 -15.30 -8.89
CA GLN A 305 -23.95 -16.33 -9.89
C GLN A 305 -23.02 -17.39 -9.32
N GLU A 306 -21.97 -17.03 -8.55
CA GLU A 306 -21.08 -18.02 -7.92
C GLU A 306 -21.85 -19.01 -7.01
N PHE A 307 -22.79 -18.52 -6.20
CA PHE A 307 -23.63 -19.40 -5.36
C PHE A 307 -24.56 -20.34 -6.14
N LYS A 308 -24.73 -20.16 -7.47
CA LYS A 308 -25.53 -21.06 -8.30
C LYS A 308 -24.68 -22.10 -9.02
N ASP A 309 -23.39 -21.85 -9.14
CA ASP A 309 -22.44 -22.73 -9.83
C ASP A 309 -21.67 -23.65 -8.85
N GLU A 310 -21.83 -23.44 -7.51
CA GLU A 310 -21.45 -24.37 -6.43
C GLU A 310 -22.62 -25.34 -6.09
#